data_31a7f2256108d26bd202f66cf1ba4cb9
#
_entry.id   31a7f2256108d26bd202f66cf1ba4cb9
#
_cell.length_a   1.000
_cell.length_b   1.000
_cell.length_c   1.000
_cell.angle_alpha   90.00
_cell.angle_beta   90.00
_cell.angle_gamma   90.00
#
_symmetry.space_group_name_H-M   'P 1'
#
loop_
_entity.id
_entity.type
_entity.pdbx_description
1 polymer ?
#
loop_
_entity_poly.entity_id
_entity_poly.type
_entity_poly.pdbx_seq_one_letter_code
_entity_poly.pdbx_strand_id
1 'polypeptide(L)'
;MIMDERLEFADNVSVAASAGTALIGDVIDLGATTQDVGNGEPLFLVIKTGATEIITGGSAGTIRFQLASDAQAAIATDGTATVHFDTGTIVTDDAAANSALLNAGATIAMVALPLGTYERYLGVLCVTATTTTTAGTIDAFLTKDPSKWVATDNAPGASINL
;
A
#
# COMPACT_ATOMS: atom_id res chain seq x y z
N MET A 1 -19.74 -3.01 -2.53
CA MET A 1 -18.95 -3.53 -3.64
C MET A 1 -18.25 -4.79 -3.15
N ILE A 2 -18.24 -5.85 -3.92
CA ILE A 2 -17.49 -7.08 -3.57
C ILE A 2 -16.10 -6.88 -4.15
N MET A 3 -15.06 -6.95 -3.31
CA MET A 3 -13.68 -6.92 -3.76
C MET A 3 -13.31 -8.33 -4.25
N ASP A 4 -12.59 -8.42 -5.36
CA ASP A 4 -12.07 -9.69 -5.84
C ASP A 4 -10.75 -9.96 -5.09
N GLU A 5 -10.68 -11.04 -4.34
CA GLU A 5 -9.49 -11.49 -3.60
C GLU A 5 -8.24 -11.57 -4.51
N ARG A 6 -8.43 -11.79 -5.81
CA ARG A 6 -7.34 -11.83 -6.78
C ARG A 6 -6.72 -10.46 -7.09
N LEU A 7 -7.38 -9.39 -6.70
CA LEU A 7 -6.91 -8.01 -6.87
C LEU A 7 -6.45 -7.38 -5.56
N GLU A 8 -6.36 -8.19 -4.51
CA GLU A 8 -5.96 -7.77 -3.18
C GLU A 8 -4.53 -8.20 -2.88
N PHE A 9 -3.73 -7.27 -2.38
CA PHE A 9 -2.39 -7.53 -1.86
C PHE A 9 -2.40 -7.74 -0.35
N ALA A 10 -3.24 -6.98 0.36
CA ALA A 10 -3.28 -6.98 1.80
C ALA A 10 -4.67 -6.61 2.33
N ASP A 11 -5.17 -7.35 3.31
CA ASP A 11 -6.34 -7.07 4.13
C ASP A 11 -5.90 -7.05 5.59
N ASN A 12 -5.81 -5.85 6.15
CA ASN A 12 -5.39 -5.59 7.53
C ASN A 12 -4.06 -6.29 7.91
N VAL A 13 -3.12 -6.35 6.94
CA VAL A 13 -1.82 -7.02 7.12
C VAL A 13 -0.88 -6.14 7.92
N SER A 14 -0.19 -6.72 8.89
CA SER A 14 0.77 -6.02 9.75
C SER A 14 1.98 -5.51 8.97
N VAL A 15 2.37 -4.26 9.23
CA VAL A 15 3.61 -3.64 8.75
C VAL A 15 4.64 -3.48 9.86
N ALA A 16 4.41 -4.06 11.05
CA ALA A 16 5.36 -4.05 12.14
C ALA A 16 6.61 -4.84 11.76
N ALA A 17 7.73 -4.15 11.59
CA ALA A 17 8.99 -4.73 11.13
C ALA A 17 10.18 -3.87 11.54
N SER A 18 11.34 -4.50 11.68
CA SER A 18 12.63 -3.80 11.77
C SER A 18 12.91 -2.99 10.51
N ALA A 19 13.84 -2.03 10.60
CA ALA A 19 14.28 -1.28 9.42
C ALA A 19 14.75 -2.23 8.30
N GLY A 20 14.25 -2.00 7.10
CA GLY A 20 14.47 -2.82 5.92
C GLY A 20 13.30 -2.77 4.96
N THR A 21 13.36 -3.58 3.92
CA THR A 21 12.28 -3.76 2.94
C THR A 21 11.61 -5.11 3.16
N ALA A 22 10.30 -5.15 3.16
CA ALA A 22 9.52 -6.37 3.28
C ALA A 22 8.39 -6.41 2.23
N LEU A 23 8.14 -7.58 1.67
CA LEU A 23 6.94 -7.84 0.89
C LEU A 23 5.75 -7.94 1.84
N ILE A 24 4.67 -7.22 1.56
CA ILE A 24 3.48 -7.20 2.39
C ILE A 24 2.36 -7.99 1.72
N GLY A 25 1.81 -8.93 2.48
CA GLY A 25 0.67 -9.75 2.06
C GLY A 25 0.95 -10.62 0.84
N ASP A 26 0.00 -10.66 -0.08
CA ASP A 26 0.02 -11.54 -1.23
C ASP A 26 0.54 -10.84 -2.50
N VAL A 27 0.87 -11.65 -3.49
CA VAL A 27 1.26 -11.18 -4.82
C VAL A 27 0.18 -11.52 -5.84
N ILE A 28 -0.02 -10.64 -6.80
CA ILE A 28 -0.90 -10.89 -7.95
C ILE A 28 -0.06 -11.53 -9.06
N ASP A 29 -0.43 -12.73 -9.49
CA ASP A 29 0.18 -13.37 -10.66
C ASP A 29 -0.52 -12.87 -11.94
N LEU A 30 0.17 -12.10 -12.73
CA LEU A 30 -0.33 -11.55 -13.99
C LEU A 30 -0.28 -12.57 -15.16
N GLY A 31 0.30 -13.74 -14.93
CA GLY A 31 0.42 -14.80 -15.92
C GLY A 31 1.86 -15.04 -16.39
N ALA A 32 2.01 -15.86 -17.42
CA ALA A 32 3.30 -16.42 -17.82
C ALA A 32 4.26 -15.44 -18.52
N THR A 33 3.82 -14.23 -18.86
CA THR A 33 4.61 -13.24 -19.62
C THR A 33 4.39 -11.85 -19.05
N THR A 34 5.30 -10.95 -19.36
CA THR A 34 5.15 -9.51 -19.08
C THR A 34 3.80 -9.00 -19.56
N GLN A 35 3.09 -8.28 -18.73
CA GLN A 35 1.76 -7.78 -18.99
C GLN A 35 1.76 -6.25 -19.07
N ASP A 36 0.94 -5.74 -19.97
CA ASP A 36 0.66 -4.31 -20.09
C ASP A 36 -0.62 -4.00 -19.30
N VAL A 37 -0.47 -3.93 -17.97
CA VAL A 37 -1.58 -3.75 -17.04
C VAL A 37 -2.06 -2.31 -17.06
N GLY A 38 -3.38 -2.10 -17.11
CA GLY A 38 -4.00 -0.77 -17.12
C GLY A 38 -4.04 -0.13 -18.51
N ASN A 39 -3.57 -0.80 -19.57
CA ASN A 39 -3.69 -0.33 -20.93
C ASN A 39 -5.13 -0.53 -21.45
N GLY A 40 -5.79 0.56 -21.78
CA GLY A 40 -7.15 0.57 -22.31
C GLY A 40 -8.25 0.72 -21.26
N GLU A 41 -8.14 0.15 -20.06
CA GLU A 41 -9.08 0.36 -18.96
C GLU A 41 -8.31 0.78 -17.70
N PRO A 42 -8.60 1.96 -17.12
CA PRO A 42 -7.86 2.45 -15.97
C PRO A 42 -8.04 1.51 -14.77
N LEU A 43 -6.92 1.16 -14.16
CA LEU A 43 -6.85 0.40 -12.91
C LEU A 43 -6.12 1.26 -11.88
N PHE A 44 -6.61 1.28 -10.66
CA PHE A 44 -6.08 2.10 -9.58
C PHE A 44 -5.53 1.24 -8.47
N LEU A 45 -4.35 1.60 -7.98
CA LEU A 45 -3.82 1.10 -6.72
C LEU A 45 -4.38 1.95 -5.59
N VAL A 46 -4.93 1.30 -4.58
CA VAL A 46 -5.33 1.92 -3.32
C VAL A 46 -4.51 1.30 -2.20
N ILE A 47 -3.87 2.15 -1.40
CA ILE A 47 -3.20 1.75 -0.16
C ILE A 47 -3.80 2.57 0.97
N LYS A 48 -4.28 1.89 2.00
CA LYS A 48 -4.89 2.50 3.19
C LYS A 48 -4.22 1.98 4.45
N THR A 49 -4.17 2.80 5.48
CA THR A 49 -3.93 2.30 6.83
C THR A 49 -5.14 1.47 7.26
N GLY A 50 -4.91 0.26 7.72
CA GLY A 50 -5.95 -0.66 8.16
C GLY A 50 -6.56 -0.26 9.51
N ALA A 51 -6.97 -1.25 10.29
CA ALA A 51 -7.63 -1.02 11.57
C ALA A 51 -6.67 -0.51 12.66
N THR A 52 -5.36 -0.69 12.48
CA THR A 52 -4.34 -0.26 13.45
C THR A 52 -3.46 0.82 12.83
N GLU A 53 -3.34 1.93 13.55
CA GLU A 53 -2.44 3.04 13.20
C GLU A 53 -0.99 2.56 13.07
N ILE A 54 -0.27 3.10 12.08
CA ILE A 54 1.14 2.78 11.85
C ILE A 54 2.00 3.72 12.71
N ILE A 55 2.74 3.16 13.66
CA ILE A 55 3.62 3.88 14.57
C ILE A 55 4.98 3.19 14.72
N THR A 56 6.00 3.98 15.02
CA THR A 56 7.31 3.47 15.43
C THR A 56 7.52 3.59 16.94
N GLY A 57 8.48 2.84 17.46
CA GLY A 57 8.86 2.90 18.88
C GLY A 57 9.71 4.11 19.27
N GLY A 58 9.87 5.11 18.41
CA GLY A 58 10.68 6.30 18.70
C GLY A 58 10.62 7.34 17.58
N SER A 59 11.09 8.53 17.89
CA SER A 59 11.15 9.64 16.94
C SER A 59 12.04 9.36 15.72
N ALA A 60 11.71 9.94 14.60
CA ALA A 60 12.42 9.87 13.31
C ALA A 60 12.31 8.55 12.54
N GLY A 61 11.36 7.68 12.86
CA GLY A 61 11.02 6.55 12.00
C GLY A 61 10.41 7.00 10.69
N THR A 62 10.64 6.25 9.64
CA THR A 62 10.00 6.50 8.34
C THR A 62 9.51 5.22 7.70
N ILE A 63 8.42 5.34 6.96
CA ILE A 63 7.84 4.26 6.19
C ILE A 63 7.50 4.75 4.79
N ARG A 64 7.57 3.89 3.80
CA ARG A 64 7.05 4.13 2.46
C ARG A 64 6.57 2.83 1.85
N PHE A 65 5.64 2.94 0.93
CA PHE A 65 5.07 1.80 0.22
C PHE A 65 5.41 1.92 -1.26
N GLN A 66 5.75 0.78 -1.85
CA GLN A 66 6.12 0.70 -3.26
C GLN A 66 5.29 -0.38 -3.94
N LEU A 67 4.77 -0.09 -5.13
CA LEU A 67 4.26 -1.12 -6.02
C LEU A 67 5.43 -1.61 -6.87
N ALA A 68 5.75 -2.89 -6.77
CA ALA A 68 6.86 -3.48 -7.48
C ALA A 68 6.45 -4.75 -8.24
N SER A 69 7.13 -5.03 -9.35
CA SER A 69 7.00 -6.29 -10.06
C SER A 69 8.32 -7.06 -10.09
N ASP A 70 8.21 -8.37 -10.23
CA ASP A 70 9.33 -9.29 -10.33
C ASP A 70 8.93 -10.51 -11.19
N ALA A 71 9.91 -11.18 -11.78
CA ALA A 71 9.72 -12.43 -12.49
C ALA A 71 9.36 -13.60 -11.55
N GLN A 72 9.58 -13.45 -10.23
CA GLN A 72 9.33 -14.44 -9.20
C GLN A 72 8.31 -13.95 -8.17
N ALA A 73 7.50 -14.88 -7.62
CA ALA A 73 6.50 -14.57 -6.61
C ALA A 73 7.11 -14.03 -5.30
N ALA A 74 8.32 -14.46 -4.96
CA ALA A 74 9.11 -13.86 -3.89
C ALA A 74 9.76 -12.58 -4.42
N ILE A 75 8.97 -11.50 -4.52
CA ILE A 75 9.47 -10.22 -5.02
C ILE A 75 10.68 -9.77 -4.21
N ALA A 76 11.75 -9.42 -4.93
CA ALA A 76 13.04 -9.09 -4.32
C ALA A 76 12.92 -7.85 -3.42
N THR A 77 13.50 -7.94 -2.22
CA THR A 77 13.51 -6.86 -1.22
C THR A 77 14.88 -6.18 -1.10
N ASP A 78 15.82 -6.55 -1.94
CA ASP A 78 17.19 -6.05 -1.98
C ASP A 78 17.41 -4.87 -2.95
N GLY A 79 16.31 -4.39 -3.56
CA GLY A 79 16.31 -3.28 -4.52
C GLY A 79 16.42 -3.72 -5.97
N THR A 80 16.39 -5.01 -6.28
CA THR A 80 16.46 -5.52 -7.66
C THR A 80 15.08 -5.62 -8.33
N ALA A 81 13.98 -5.67 -7.56
CA ALA A 81 12.62 -5.61 -8.10
C ALA A 81 12.35 -4.30 -8.86
N THR A 82 11.54 -4.38 -9.92
CA THR A 82 11.16 -3.20 -10.69
C THR A 82 10.06 -2.42 -9.97
N VAL A 83 10.39 -1.21 -9.48
CA VAL A 83 9.43 -0.33 -8.79
C VAL A 83 8.68 0.52 -9.81
N HIS A 84 7.35 0.47 -9.78
CA HIS A 84 6.45 1.22 -10.65
C HIS A 84 5.86 2.47 -9.98
N PHE A 85 5.66 2.40 -8.66
CA PHE A 85 5.11 3.50 -7.86
C PHE A 85 5.77 3.51 -6.48
N ASP A 86 5.96 4.70 -5.93
CA ASP A 86 6.50 4.91 -4.57
C ASP A 86 5.73 6.05 -3.91
N THR A 87 5.23 5.85 -2.70
CA THR A 87 4.50 6.88 -1.94
C THR A 87 5.39 8.03 -1.50
N GLY A 88 6.71 7.88 -1.60
CA GLY A 88 7.65 8.73 -0.90
C GLY A 88 7.70 8.42 0.60
N THR A 89 8.63 9.08 1.26
CA THR A 89 8.88 8.87 2.69
C THR A 89 7.80 9.55 3.54
N ILE A 90 7.16 8.78 4.41
CA ILE A 90 6.18 9.24 5.39
C ILE A 90 6.82 9.11 6.77
N VAL A 91 6.77 10.18 7.56
CA VAL A 91 7.30 10.15 8.92
C VAL A 91 6.34 9.39 9.83
N THR A 92 6.88 8.40 10.53
CA THR A 92 6.19 7.63 11.57
C THR A 92 6.76 8.04 12.92
N ASP A 93 6.29 9.14 13.46
CA ASP A 93 6.68 9.55 14.80
C ASP A 93 5.86 8.78 15.87
N ASP A 94 6.13 9.06 17.13
CA ASP A 94 5.23 8.59 18.17
C ASP A 94 3.82 9.17 17.95
N ALA A 95 2.82 8.63 18.64
CA ALA A 95 1.40 8.97 18.45
C ALA A 95 1.06 10.47 18.54
N ALA A 96 1.99 11.32 18.99
CA ALA A 96 1.78 12.77 19.12
C ALA A 96 2.15 13.57 17.85
N ALA A 97 2.99 13.02 16.98
CA ALA A 97 3.51 13.72 15.80
C ALA A 97 3.40 12.89 14.49
N ASN A 98 2.66 11.80 14.53
CA ASN A 98 2.49 10.91 13.39
C ASN A 98 1.81 11.60 12.21
N SER A 99 2.18 11.21 11.00
CA SER A 99 1.49 11.69 9.80
C SER A 99 0.01 11.26 9.82
N ALA A 100 -0.90 12.18 9.50
CA ALA A 100 -2.33 11.87 9.41
C ALA A 100 -2.64 10.74 8.38
N LEU A 101 -1.75 10.51 7.42
CA LEU A 101 -1.86 9.40 6.46
C LEU A 101 -1.70 8.02 7.12
N LEU A 102 -1.12 7.96 8.31
CA LEU A 102 -0.82 6.73 9.04
C LEU A 102 -1.85 6.42 10.12
N ASN A 103 -2.83 7.31 10.35
CA ASN A 103 -3.95 7.06 11.25
C ASN A 103 -4.83 5.93 10.72
N ALA A 104 -5.42 5.16 11.62
CA ALA A 104 -6.31 4.05 11.26
C ALA A 104 -7.40 4.49 10.26
N GLY A 105 -7.56 3.74 9.17
CA GLY A 105 -8.52 4.00 8.10
C GLY A 105 -8.14 5.11 7.12
N ALA A 106 -7.02 5.81 7.31
CA ALA A 106 -6.58 6.86 6.39
C ALA A 106 -6.16 6.28 5.03
N THR A 107 -6.37 7.03 3.95
CA THR A 107 -5.87 6.66 2.62
C THR A 107 -4.46 7.21 2.44
N ILE A 108 -3.49 6.30 2.27
CA ILE A 108 -2.08 6.63 2.04
C ILE A 108 -1.86 7.01 0.59
N ALA A 109 -2.36 6.20 -0.33
CA ALA A 109 -2.23 6.42 -1.76
C ALA A 109 -3.47 5.92 -2.52
N MET A 110 -3.84 6.67 -3.53
CA MET A 110 -4.85 6.29 -4.52
C MET A 110 -4.37 6.81 -5.86
N VAL A 111 -3.85 5.94 -6.70
CA VAL A 111 -3.16 6.32 -7.92
C VAL A 111 -3.52 5.38 -9.06
N ALA A 112 -3.72 5.93 -10.27
CA ALA A 112 -3.82 5.11 -11.46
C ALA A 112 -2.51 4.35 -11.64
N LEU A 113 -2.60 3.07 -12.01
CA LEU A 113 -1.40 2.29 -12.29
C LEU A 113 -0.57 2.97 -13.38
N PRO A 114 0.71 3.20 -13.15
CA PRO A 114 1.60 3.73 -14.17
C PRO A 114 1.57 2.84 -15.41
N LEU A 115 1.51 3.47 -16.58
CA LEU A 115 1.66 2.73 -17.83
C LEU A 115 3.08 2.19 -17.94
N GLY A 116 3.20 0.94 -18.33
CA GLY A 116 4.50 0.29 -18.46
C GLY A 116 4.38 -1.21 -18.51
N THR A 117 5.51 -1.85 -18.75
CA THR A 117 5.59 -3.31 -18.78
C THR A 117 5.84 -3.83 -17.37
N TYR A 118 4.91 -4.62 -16.87
CA TYR A 118 5.01 -5.28 -15.58
C TYR A 118 5.55 -6.69 -15.76
N GLU A 119 6.38 -7.12 -14.84
CA GLU A 119 6.81 -8.52 -14.77
C GLU A 119 5.66 -9.39 -14.25
N ARG A 120 5.89 -10.71 -14.22
CA ARG A 120 4.82 -11.68 -13.94
C ARG A 120 4.11 -11.46 -12.61
N TYR A 121 4.85 -11.14 -11.56
CA TYR A 121 4.29 -10.99 -10.22
C TYR A 121 4.32 -9.54 -9.79
N LEU A 122 3.19 -9.08 -9.28
CA LEU A 122 3.01 -7.73 -8.78
C LEU A 122 2.73 -7.77 -7.28
N GLY A 123 3.38 -6.92 -6.52
CA GLY A 123 3.21 -6.89 -5.06
C GLY A 123 3.51 -5.52 -4.46
N VAL A 124 3.18 -5.39 -3.18
CA VAL A 124 3.42 -4.18 -2.41
C VAL A 124 4.59 -4.41 -1.46
N LEU A 125 5.62 -3.58 -1.58
CA LEU A 125 6.75 -3.55 -0.67
C LEU A 125 6.55 -2.43 0.35
N CYS A 126 6.87 -2.74 1.60
CA CYS A 126 6.99 -1.77 2.69
C CYS A 126 8.46 -1.55 3.00
N VAL A 127 8.90 -0.30 2.97
CA VAL A 127 10.26 0.07 3.35
C VAL A 127 10.21 0.86 4.64
N THR A 128 10.72 0.25 5.71
CA THR A 128 10.86 0.88 7.03
C THR A 128 12.29 1.34 7.20
N ALA A 129 12.50 2.58 7.61
CA ALA A 129 13.85 3.10 7.82
C ALA A 129 13.96 3.86 9.15
N THR A 130 15.20 3.96 9.62
CA THR A 130 15.66 4.65 10.82
C THR A 130 15.33 3.88 12.09
N THR A 131 14.06 3.51 12.33
CA THR A 131 13.64 2.75 13.51
C THR A 131 12.67 1.64 13.14
N THR A 132 12.44 0.71 14.06
CA THR A 132 11.46 -0.36 13.94
C THR A 132 10.04 0.20 13.94
N THR A 133 9.20 -0.21 12.99
CA THR A 133 7.75 0.00 13.07
C THR A 133 7.19 -1.01 14.07
N THR A 134 6.55 -0.52 15.12
CA THR A 134 6.10 -1.35 16.27
C THR A 134 4.66 -1.79 16.15
N ALA A 135 3.84 -1.03 15.45
CA ALA A 135 2.44 -1.35 15.19
C ALA A 135 1.99 -0.79 13.85
N GLY A 136 0.89 -1.31 13.36
CA GLY A 136 0.22 -0.82 12.16
C GLY A 136 -0.19 -1.93 11.24
N THR A 137 -1.28 -1.69 10.53
CA THR A 137 -1.78 -2.58 9.49
C THR A 137 -2.11 -1.78 8.23
N ILE A 138 -2.09 -2.43 7.07
CA ILE A 138 -2.53 -1.83 5.81
C ILE A 138 -3.53 -2.73 5.09
N ASP A 139 -4.36 -2.05 4.29
CA ASP A 139 -5.15 -2.65 3.21
C ASP A 139 -4.57 -2.15 1.90
N ALA A 140 -4.31 -3.04 0.95
CA ALA A 140 -3.77 -2.67 -0.35
C ALA A 140 -4.41 -3.53 -1.44
N PHE A 141 -4.95 -2.90 -2.47
CA PHE A 141 -5.69 -3.60 -3.53
C PHE A 141 -5.76 -2.78 -4.84
N LEU A 142 -6.13 -3.47 -5.90
CA LEU A 142 -6.43 -2.87 -7.20
C LEU A 142 -7.94 -2.71 -7.38
N THR A 143 -8.37 -1.58 -7.96
CA THR A 143 -9.79 -1.32 -8.25
C THR A 143 -9.96 -0.50 -9.53
N LYS A 144 -11.09 -0.69 -10.21
CA LYS A 144 -11.51 0.13 -11.34
C LYS A 144 -12.32 1.37 -10.91
N ASP A 145 -12.87 1.34 -9.70
CA ASP A 145 -13.69 2.43 -9.14
C ASP A 145 -13.08 2.96 -7.83
N PRO A 146 -12.13 3.90 -7.91
CA PRO A 146 -11.50 4.47 -6.73
C PRO A 146 -12.44 5.34 -5.91
N SER A 147 -13.50 5.89 -6.51
CA SER A 147 -14.40 6.85 -5.86
C SER A 147 -15.15 6.26 -4.67
N LYS A 148 -15.29 4.94 -4.61
CA LYS A 148 -15.97 4.23 -3.51
C LYS A 148 -15.07 3.96 -2.30
N TRP A 149 -13.79 4.26 -2.41
CA TRP A 149 -12.77 3.94 -1.40
C TRP A 149 -12.22 5.17 -0.68
N VAL A 150 -12.75 6.35 -1.00
CA VAL A 150 -12.46 7.56 -0.23
C VAL A 150 -13.03 7.37 1.18
N ALA A 151 -12.20 7.55 2.20
CA ALA A 151 -12.67 7.55 3.58
C ALA A 151 -13.77 8.61 3.72
N THR A 152 -15.01 8.18 3.93
CA THR A 152 -16.06 9.08 4.36
C THR A 152 -15.80 9.37 5.83
N ASP A 153 -15.62 10.62 6.16
CA ASP A 153 -15.54 11.06 7.54
C ASP A 153 -16.88 10.73 8.23
N ASN A 154 -16.88 9.65 8.99
CA ASN A 154 -18.01 9.22 9.80
C ASN A 154 -18.06 9.98 11.14
N ALA A 155 -17.56 11.21 11.20
CA ALA A 155 -17.75 12.04 12.37
C ALA A 155 -19.26 12.12 12.69
N PRO A 156 -19.66 11.90 13.96
CA PRO A 156 -21.06 12.02 14.35
C PRO A 156 -21.57 13.42 14.00
N GLY A 157 -22.46 13.53 13.02
CA GLY A 157 -22.99 14.82 12.53
C GLY A 157 -22.52 15.22 11.14
N ALA A 158 -21.66 14.47 10.48
CA ALA A 158 -21.33 14.70 9.08
C ALA A 158 -22.56 14.41 8.20
N SER A 159 -23.13 15.44 7.62
CA SER A 159 -24.25 15.33 6.67
C SER A 159 -23.66 14.82 5.35
N ILE A 160 -24.07 13.65 4.91
CA ILE A 160 -23.76 13.17 3.56
C ILE A 160 -24.63 14.00 2.61
N ASN A 161 -24.08 15.03 1.99
CA ASN A 161 -24.71 15.66 0.85
C ASN A 161 -24.53 14.75 -0.37
N LEU A 162 -25.59 14.04 -0.71
CA LEU A 162 -25.72 13.30 -1.97
C LEU A 162 -26.06 14.27 -3.10
#